data_dd78002804f0eafac1905811e39a60f0
#
_entry.id   dd78002804f0eafac1905811e39a60f0
#
_cell.length_a   1.000
_cell.length_b   1.000
_cell.length_c   1.000
_cell.angle_alpha   90.00
_cell.angle_beta   90.00
_cell.angle_gamma   90.00
#
_symmetry.space_group_name_H-M   'P 1'
#
loop_
_entity.id
_entity.type
_entity.pdbx_description
1 polymer ?
#
loop_
_entity_poly.entity_id
_entity_poly.type
_entity_poly.pdbx_seq_one_letter_code
_entity_poly.pdbx_strand_id
1 'polypeptide(L)'
;MAKAVDLPIYSQEEFLLNDGVVNASPRVAKTAVETHSHDFFEIEYIYRGKGVHHLNGKDFPLHQGAAYLLTPADVHSLEVEEPMQIFNVQFSERLFHGNPLGMNLLQAQGTQLYLTVREEEIIQPLYFQVMEEARNRQPYSIPYIQGLTQCILILLLRKVESRDLQKAPNSIQQALMFIHRHFREPLTLDCIAAVSGLSPHYFCQVFHDATGVTVTRYLNNLRAQYARNLLVTENRSITDVCFESGFGSFASFSRAFRECHHATPLQIRKTGKQQP
;
A
#
# COMPACT_ATOMS: atom_id res chain seq x y z
N MET A 1 28.50 -4.57 -11.08
CA MET A 1 27.10 -4.51 -11.52
C MET A 1 26.24 -4.91 -10.35
N ALA A 2 25.64 -3.95 -9.64
CA ALA A 2 24.69 -4.23 -8.57
C ALA A 2 23.48 -4.94 -9.21
N LYS A 3 23.09 -6.12 -8.69
CA LYS A 3 21.82 -6.76 -9.06
C LYS A 3 20.71 -5.76 -8.78
N ALA A 4 19.91 -5.46 -9.80
CA ALA A 4 18.68 -4.69 -9.60
C ALA A 4 17.87 -5.41 -8.52
N VAL A 5 17.71 -4.79 -7.36
CA VAL A 5 16.86 -5.29 -6.30
C VAL A 5 15.45 -5.22 -6.86
N ASP A 6 14.80 -6.35 -6.93
CA ASP A 6 13.40 -6.44 -7.35
C ASP A 6 12.57 -5.91 -6.17
N LEU A 7 11.95 -4.73 -6.32
CA LEU A 7 11.07 -4.19 -5.29
C LEU A 7 9.80 -5.04 -5.28
N PRO A 8 9.56 -5.87 -4.26
CA PRO A 8 8.32 -6.61 -4.17
C PRO A 8 7.16 -5.63 -3.95
N ILE A 9 6.07 -5.84 -4.69
CA ILE A 9 4.80 -5.13 -4.51
C ILE A 9 3.78 -6.16 -4.03
N TYR A 10 3.31 -6.02 -2.81
CA TYR A 10 2.29 -6.88 -2.23
C TYR A 10 0.91 -6.48 -2.73
N SER A 11 0.07 -7.46 -3.06
CA SER A 11 -1.24 -7.21 -3.66
C SER A 11 -2.38 -7.31 -2.65
N GLN A 12 -3.44 -6.54 -2.88
CA GLN A 12 -4.69 -6.61 -2.11
C GLN A 12 -5.24 -8.03 -2.03
N GLU A 13 -5.13 -8.82 -3.09
CA GLU A 13 -5.64 -10.19 -3.13
C GLU A 13 -4.94 -11.15 -2.18
N GLU A 14 -3.67 -10.93 -1.91
CA GLU A 14 -2.90 -11.76 -1.00
C GLU A 14 -3.16 -11.41 0.46
N PHE A 15 -3.46 -10.15 0.72
CA PHE A 15 -3.54 -9.60 2.06
C PHE A 15 -4.95 -9.23 2.52
N LEU A 16 -5.85 -8.84 1.61
CA LEU A 16 -7.23 -8.53 1.97
C LEU A 16 -8.10 -9.78 1.92
N LEU A 17 -9.08 -9.79 2.79
CA LEU A 17 -10.03 -10.88 2.91
C LEU A 17 -10.98 -10.95 1.70
N ASN A 18 -11.75 -12.02 1.59
CA ASN A 18 -12.61 -12.37 0.44
C ASN A 18 -13.52 -11.25 -0.10
N ASP A 19 -13.79 -10.20 0.68
CA ASP A 19 -14.52 -9.01 0.23
C ASP A 19 -13.61 -7.93 -0.38
N GLY A 20 -12.28 -8.08 -0.25
CA GLY A 20 -11.30 -7.15 -0.78
C GLY A 20 -11.34 -5.76 -0.15
N VAL A 21 -11.91 -5.59 1.04
CA VAL A 21 -12.06 -4.27 1.68
C VAL A 21 -11.12 -4.07 2.83
N VAL A 22 -11.06 -5.00 3.78
CA VAL A 22 -10.24 -4.87 4.98
C VAL A 22 -9.69 -6.20 5.44
N ASN A 23 -8.47 -6.19 5.98
CA ASN A 23 -7.87 -7.28 6.75
C ASN A 23 -7.17 -6.72 7.97
N ALA A 24 -7.08 -7.52 9.02
CA ALA A 24 -6.38 -7.15 10.23
C ALA A 24 -5.71 -8.36 10.85
N SER A 25 -4.47 -8.21 11.27
CA SER A 25 -3.72 -9.28 11.92
C SER A 25 -2.70 -8.72 12.91
N PRO A 26 -2.56 -9.34 14.10
CA PRO A 26 -1.41 -9.10 14.93
C PRO A 26 -0.18 -9.74 14.27
N ARG A 27 0.91 -8.98 14.17
CA ARG A 27 2.17 -9.43 13.58
C ARG A 27 3.26 -9.39 14.64
N VAL A 28 4.11 -10.41 14.66
CA VAL A 28 5.35 -10.39 15.44
C VAL A 28 6.53 -10.32 14.48
N ALA A 29 7.18 -9.17 14.41
CA ALA A 29 8.40 -9.00 13.65
C ALA A 29 9.61 -9.34 14.53
N LYS A 30 10.32 -10.42 14.18
CA LYS A 30 11.55 -10.85 14.87
C LYS A 30 12.81 -10.59 14.05
N THR A 31 12.66 -10.38 12.76
CA THR A 31 13.72 -10.12 11.78
C THR A 31 13.30 -8.93 10.92
N ALA A 32 14.27 -8.31 10.26
CA ALA A 32 14.02 -7.23 9.33
C ALA A 32 12.97 -7.61 8.27
N VAL A 33 12.19 -6.64 7.84
CA VAL A 33 11.28 -6.74 6.71
C VAL A 33 11.94 -6.04 5.53
N GLU A 34 12.11 -6.76 4.44
CA GLU A 34 12.76 -6.21 3.24
C GLU A 34 11.96 -5.04 2.65
N THR A 35 12.66 -4.19 1.91
CA THR A 35 12.05 -3.04 1.23
C THR A 35 10.99 -3.51 0.25
N HIS A 36 9.77 -2.97 0.37
CA HIS A 36 8.63 -3.30 -0.46
C HIS A 36 7.67 -2.13 -0.59
N SER A 37 6.70 -2.28 -1.46
CA SER A 37 5.47 -1.46 -1.54
C SER A 37 4.26 -2.38 -1.65
N HIS A 38 3.07 -1.82 -1.64
CA HIS A 38 1.82 -2.55 -1.77
C HIS A 38 0.78 -1.73 -2.55
N ASP A 39 -0.30 -2.38 -3.03
CA ASP A 39 -1.38 -1.73 -3.77
C ASP A 39 -2.63 -1.43 -2.91
N PHE A 40 -2.46 -1.48 -1.59
CA PHE A 40 -3.49 -1.22 -0.58
C PHE A 40 -3.03 -0.14 0.42
N PHE A 41 -3.93 0.30 1.26
CA PHE A 41 -3.63 1.16 2.41
C PHE A 41 -3.30 0.30 3.63
N GLU A 42 -2.42 0.81 4.48
CA GLU A 42 -2.02 0.12 5.69
C GLU A 42 -1.90 1.10 6.85
N ILE A 43 -2.42 0.71 7.99
CA ILE A 43 -2.12 1.35 9.27
C ILE A 43 -1.47 0.34 10.18
N GLU A 44 -0.30 0.69 10.69
CA GLU A 44 0.39 -0.10 11.69
C GLU A 44 0.54 0.68 13.00
N TYR A 45 0.47 -0.04 14.10
CA TYR A 45 0.70 0.47 15.43
C TYR A 45 1.64 -0.46 16.18
N ILE A 46 2.74 0.10 16.69
CA ILE A 46 3.73 -0.64 17.46
C ILE A 46 3.26 -0.75 18.90
N TYR A 47 2.76 -1.94 19.24
CA TYR A 47 2.29 -2.24 20.60
C TYR A 47 3.45 -2.50 21.56
N ARG A 48 4.54 -3.14 21.09
CA ARG A 48 5.78 -3.40 21.86
C ARG A 48 6.95 -3.59 20.91
N GLY A 49 8.18 -3.45 21.49
CA GLY A 49 9.43 -3.68 20.80
C GLY A 49 10.04 -2.40 20.26
N LYS A 50 11.18 -2.54 19.54
CA LYS A 50 11.93 -1.42 18.98
C LYS A 50 12.53 -1.76 17.63
N GLY A 51 12.78 -0.73 16.83
CA GLY A 51 13.41 -0.85 15.53
C GLY A 51 13.47 0.48 14.80
N VAL A 52 13.71 0.40 13.50
CA VAL A 52 13.72 1.56 12.60
C VAL A 52 12.78 1.28 11.43
N HIS A 53 11.94 2.23 11.09
CA HIS A 53 11.14 2.24 9.88
C HIS A 53 11.83 3.10 8.82
N HIS A 54 12.25 2.48 7.75
CA HIS A 54 12.74 3.18 6.56
C HIS A 54 11.54 3.45 5.65
N LEU A 55 11.12 4.70 5.55
CA LEU A 55 9.92 5.09 4.82
C LEU A 55 10.25 6.19 3.81
N ASN A 56 10.10 5.91 2.53
CA ASN A 56 10.36 6.86 1.43
C ASN A 56 11.75 7.53 1.53
N GLY A 57 12.77 6.75 1.86
CA GLY A 57 14.15 7.20 2.01
C GLY A 57 14.45 8.00 3.28
N LYS A 58 13.59 7.93 4.30
CA LYS A 58 13.79 8.53 5.62
C LYS A 58 13.68 7.48 6.71
N ASP A 59 14.45 7.67 7.77
CA ASP A 59 14.48 6.79 8.92
C ASP A 59 13.66 7.35 10.07
N PHE A 60 12.83 6.50 10.67
CA PHE A 60 11.99 6.83 11.81
C PHE A 60 12.16 5.78 12.90
N PRO A 61 12.48 6.17 14.15
CA PRO A 61 12.57 5.22 15.24
C PRO A 61 11.20 4.59 15.54
N LEU A 62 11.20 3.28 15.76
CA LEU A 62 10.03 2.51 16.17
C LEU A 62 10.15 2.14 17.65
N HIS A 63 9.12 2.42 18.40
CA HIS A 63 8.93 2.04 19.79
C HIS A 63 7.44 1.96 20.10
N GLN A 64 7.07 1.50 21.27
CA GLN A 64 5.67 1.53 21.71
C GLN A 64 5.06 2.92 21.49
N GLY A 65 3.85 2.96 20.96
CA GLY A 65 3.13 4.19 20.64
C GLY A 65 3.45 4.76 19.26
N ALA A 66 4.42 4.21 18.52
CA ALA A 66 4.62 4.57 17.12
C ALA A 66 3.47 4.01 16.28
N ALA A 67 2.91 4.86 15.42
CA ALA A 67 1.91 4.47 14.44
C ALA A 67 2.25 5.10 13.09
N TYR A 68 1.87 4.46 12.00
CA TYR A 68 2.07 5.03 10.67
C TYR A 68 0.93 4.68 9.73
N LEU A 69 0.73 5.62 8.80
CA LEU A 69 -0.24 5.54 7.73
C LEU A 69 0.52 5.35 6.44
N LEU A 70 0.30 4.24 5.77
CA LEU A 70 0.90 3.91 4.49
C LEU A 70 -0.16 3.87 3.41
N THR A 71 0.22 4.39 2.26
CA THR A 71 -0.60 4.38 1.05
C THR A 71 0.05 3.49 0.00
N PRO A 72 -0.66 3.13 -1.07
CA PRO A 72 -0.07 2.43 -2.21
C PRO A 72 1.15 3.12 -2.83
N ALA A 73 1.37 4.39 -2.53
CA ALA A 73 2.50 5.17 -3.03
C ALA A 73 3.76 5.09 -2.13
N ASP A 74 3.69 4.40 -1.00
CA ASP A 74 4.79 4.35 -0.05
C ASP A 74 5.69 3.14 -0.30
N VAL A 75 7.00 3.36 -0.14
CA VAL A 75 8.04 2.33 -0.19
C VAL A 75 8.69 2.27 1.18
N HIS A 76 8.67 1.09 1.79
CA HIS A 76 9.14 0.98 3.17
C HIS A 76 9.79 -0.36 3.51
N SER A 77 10.53 -0.38 4.62
CA SER A 77 11.13 -1.56 5.24
C SER A 77 11.26 -1.36 6.74
N LEU A 78 11.40 -2.46 7.47
CA LEU A 78 11.58 -2.42 8.93
C LEU A 78 12.91 -3.08 9.31
N GLU A 79 13.68 -2.39 10.12
CA GLU A 79 14.80 -2.97 10.87
C GLU A 79 14.34 -3.28 12.30
N VAL A 80 14.64 -4.46 12.80
CA VAL A 80 14.19 -4.94 14.12
C VAL A 80 15.37 -4.95 15.07
N GLU A 81 15.33 -4.10 16.09
CA GLU A 81 16.30 -4.08 17.19
C GLU A 81 15.85 -4.99 18.35
N GLU A 82 14.56 -4.90 18.73
CA GLU A 82 13.91 -5.78 19.70
C GLU A 82 12.65 -6.35 19.06
N PRO A 83 12.28 -7.63 19.28
CA PRO A 83 11.08 -8.23 18.70
C PRO A 83 9.85 -7.34 18.89
N MET A 84 9.23 -6.94 17.77
CA MET A 84 8.09 -6.03 17.76
C MET A 84 6.77 -6.78 17.68
N GLN A 85 5.79 -6.35 18.47
CA GLN A 85 4.40 -6.70 18.31
C GLN A 85 3.69 -5.53 17.61
N ILE A 86 3.15 -5.81 16.44
CA ILE A 86 2.57 -4.81 15.54
C ILE A 86 1.10 -5.17 15.31
N PHE A 87 0.21 -4.21 15.50
CA PHE A 87 -1.17 -4.32 15.02
C PHE A 87 -1.23 -3.72 13.63
N ASN A 88 -1.51 -4.57 12.65
CA ASN A 88 -1.53 -4.23 11.25
C ASN A 88 -2.97 -4.33 10.73
N VAL A 89 -3.45 -3.25 10.12
CA VAL A 89 -4.74 -3.18 9.44
C VAL A 89 -4.52 -2.72 8.01
N GLN A 90 -4.87 -3.58 7.08
CA GLN A 90 -4.75 -3.39 5.64
C GLN A 90 -6.13 -3.18 5.04
N PHE A 91 -6.27 -2.25 4.10
CA PHE A 91 -7.59 -1.96 3.50
C PHE A 91 -7.46 -1.36 2.10
N SER A 92 -8.51 -1.56 1.31
CA SER A 92 -8.61 -0.96 -0.03
C SER A 92 -9.32 0.40 0.00
N GLU A 93 -9.25 1.12 -1.10
CA GLU A 93 -9.99 2.39 -1.30
C GLU A 93 -11.52 2.22 -1.12
N ARG A 94 -12.04 0.99 -1.25
CA ARG A 94 -13.46 0.69 -1.03
C ARG A 94 -13.95 1.04 0.37
N LEU A 95 -13.04 1.05 1.37
CA LEU A 95 -13.36 1.48 2.73
C LEU A 95 -13.91 2.92 2.78
N PHE A 96 -13.57 3.73 1.78
CA PHE A 96 -13.91 5.16 1.73
C PHE A 96 -15.06 5.49 0.77
N HIS A 97 -15.73 4.52 0.16
CA HIS A 97 -16.81 4.79 -0.77
C HIS A 97 -17.83 5.75 -0.14
N GLY A 98 -17.98 6.93 -0.75
CA GLY A 98 -18.86 7.99 -0.26
C GLY A 98 -18.35 8.81 0.94
N ASN A 99 -17.08 8.64 1.33
CA ASN A 99 -16.48 9.32 2.49
C ASN A 99 -15.23 10.13 2.09
N PRO A 100 -15.10 11.42 2.49
CA PRO A 100 -13.92 12.24 2.19
C PRO A 100 -12.62 11.79 2.87
N LEU A 101 -12.67 10.88 3.84
CA LEU A 101 -11.49 10.37 4.56
C LEU A 101 -10.39 9.85 3.64
N GLY A 102 -10.75 9.24 2.50
CA GLY A 102 -9.78 8.73 1.53
C GLY A 102 -8.89 9.81 0.95
N MET A 103 -9.43 11.01 0.70
CA MET A 103 -8.64 12.15 0.20
C MET A 103 -7.66 12.66 1.25
N ASN A 104 -8.10 12.77 2.51
CA ASN A 104 -7.26 13.20 3.63
C ASN A 104 -6.15 12.18 3.90
N LEU A 105 -6.44 10.89 3.78
CA LEU A 105 -5.45 9.83 3.93
C LEU A 105 -4.39 9.89 2.84
N LEU A 106 -4.78 10.12 1.58
CA LEU A 106 -3.82 10.32 0.48
C LEU A 106 -2.91 11.54 0.70
N GLN A 107 -3.39 12.58 1.38
CA GLN A 107 -2.58 13.72 1.77
C GLN A 107 -1.66 13.43 2.96
N ALA A 108 -2.09 12.55 3.86
CA ALA A 108 -1.34 12.13 5.05
C ALA A 108 -0.36 10.98 4.81
N GLN A 109 -0.15 10.59 3.55
CA GLN A 109 0.66 9.42 3.17
C GLN A 109 2.09 9.48 3.70
N GLY A 110 2.67 8.32 3.99
CA GLY A 110 4.03 8.18 4.50
C GLY A 110 4.22 8.89 5.84
N THR A 111 3.16 8.97 6.65
CA THR A 111 3.19 9.69 7.91
C THR A 111 3.49 8.77 9.07
N GLN A 112 4.61 9.04 9.74
CA GLN A 112 4.94 8.47 11.05
C GLN A 112 4.36 9.35 12.15
N LEU A 113 3.67 8.74 13.11
CA LEU A 113 3.08 9.36 14.28
C LEU A 113 3.63 8.72 15.57
N TYR A 114 3.70 9.51 16.62
CA TYR A 114 4.00 9.01 17.97
C TYR A 114 2.84 9.38 18.88
N LEU A 115 2.13 8.38 19.36
CA LEU A 115 0.96 8.56 20.22
C LEU A 115 1.41 8.92 21.64
N THR A 116 0.71 9.84 22.27
CA THR A 116 0.80 10.06 23.71
C THR A 116 0.10 8.94 24.46
N VAL A 117 0.40 8.74 25.73
CA VAL A 117 -0.25 7.74 26.59
C VAL A 117 -1.78 7.86 26.53
N ARG A 118 -2.31 9.09 26.57
CA ARG A 118 -3.75 9.33 26.46
C ARG A 118 -4.33 8.93 25.11
N GLU A 119 -3.61 9.14 24.03
CA GLU A 119 -4.04 8.71 22.69
C GLU A 119 -3.97 7.19 22.56
N GLU A 120 -2.96 6.54 23.14
CA GLU A 120 -2.87 5.09 23.21
C GLU A 120 -4.05 4.48 23.98
N GLU A 121 -4.43 5.05 25.13
CA GLU A 121 -5.60 4.61 25.92
C GLU A 121 -6.91 4.61 25.11
N ILE A 122 -7.01 5.49 24.10
CA ILE A 122 -8.20 5.58 23.23
C ILE A 122 -8.08 4.61 22.04
N ILE A 123 -6.92 4.54 21.41
CA ILE A 123 -6.72 3.80 20.16
C ILE A 123 -6.53 2.30 20.39
N GLN A 124 -5.78 1.90 21.39
CA GLN A 124 -5.48 0.49 21.65
C GLN A 124 -6.72 -0.39 21.77
N PRO A 125 -7.79 -0.02 22.51
CA PRO A 125 -9.00 -0.83 22.57
C PRO A 125 -9.63 -1.07 21.19
N LEU A 126 -9.57 -0.09 20.29
CA LEU A 126 -10.09 -0.24 18.93
C LEU A 126 -9.27 -1.25 18.13
N TYR A 127 -7.95 -1.20 18.21
CA TYR A 127 -7.09 -2.20 17.58
C TYR A 127 -7.33 -3.60 18.13
N PHE A 128 -7.46 -3.75 19.45
CA PHE A 128 -7.77 -5.05 20.07
C PHE A 128 -9.10 -5.60 19.57
N GLN A 129 -10.15 -4.77 19.47
CA GLN A 129 -11.44 -5.20 18.93
C GLN A 129 -11.34 -5.62 17.46
N VAL A 130 -10.60 -4.85 16.65
CA VAL A 130 -10.36 -5.20 15.24
C VAL A 130 -9.65 -6.55 15.13
N MET A 131 -8.59 -6.79 15.93
CA MET A 131 -7.83 -8.04 15.91
C MET A 131 -8.64 -9.23 16.39
N GLU A 132 -9.43 -9.04 17.44
CA GLU A 132 -10.29 -10.11 18.00
C GLU A 132 -11.39 -10.49 16.99
N GLU A 133 -12.06 -9.49 16.39
CA GLU A 133 -13.11 -9.72 15.40
C GLU A 133 -12.56 -10.33 14.10
N ALA A 134 -11.37 -9.96 13.69
CA ALA A 134 -10.71 -10.58 12.52
C ALA A 134 -10.36 -12.04 12.78
N ARG A 135 -10.01 -12.39 14.02
CA ARG A 135 -9.66 -13.76 14.44
C ARG A 135 -10.89 -14.65 14.65
N ASN A 136 -11.92 -14.12 15.31
CA ASN A 136 -13.12 -14.84 15.76
C ASN A 136 -14.37 -14.26 15.10
N ARG A 137 -14.48 -14.45 13.77
CA ARG A 137 -15.54 -13.85 12.96
C ARG A 137 -16.95 -14.27 13.38
N GLN A 138 -17.80 -13.25 13.47
CA GLN A 138 -19.21 -13.36 13.76
C GLN A 138 -20.04 -12.83 12.59
N PRO A 139 -21.36 -13.02 12.55
CA PRO A 139 -22.21 -12.27 11.63
C PRO A 139 -21.93 -10.76 11.75
N TYR A 140 -21.77 -10.09 10.60
CA TYR A 140 -21.44 -8.66 10.51
C TYR A 140 -20.02 -8.25 10.92
N SER A 141 -19.06 -9.17 11.09
CA SER A 141 -17.65 -8.86 11.38
C SER A 141 -17.05 -7.88 10.40
N ILE A 142 -17.30 -8.05 9.11
CA ILE A 142 -16.72 -7.18 8.08
C ILE A 142 -17.14 -5.72 8.27
N PRO A 143 -18.45 -5.35 8.28
CA PRO A 143 -18.85 -3.97 8.51
C PRO A 143 -18.43 -3.45 9.90
N TYR A 144 -18.30 -4.30 10.90
CA TYR A 144 -17.80 -3.91 12.21
C TYR A 144 -16.33 -3.54 12.19
N ILE A 145 -15.47 -4.37 11.58
CA ILE A 145 -14.04 -4.08 11.38
C ILE A 145 -13.87 -2.81 10.53
N GLN A 146 -14.66 -2.63 9.48
CA GLN A 146 -14.65 -1.42 8.65
C GLN A 146 -14.94 -0.16 9.48
N GLY A 147 -15.96 -0.20 10.33
CA GLY A 147 -16.33 0.90 11.21
C GLY A 147 -15.24 1.23 12.23
N LEU A 148 -14.65 0.22 12.87
CA LEU A 148 -13.53 0.40 13.79
C LEU A 148 -12.28 0.95 13.09
N THR A 149 -11.97 0.45 11.89
CA THR A 149 -10.84 0.95 11.08
C THR A 149 -11.04 2.42 10.72
N GLN A 150 -12.25 2.83 10.34
CA GLN A 150 -12.57 4.23 10.10
C GLN A 150 -12.41 5.10 11.36
N CYS A 151 -12.81 4.60 12.53
CA CYS A 151 -12.59 5.30 13.80
C CYS A 151 -11.09 5.50 14.09
N ILE A 152 -10.27 4.46 13.92
CA ILE A 152 -8.82 4.54 14.08
C ILE A 152 -8.23 5.58 13.13
N LEU A 153 -8.60 5.51 11.84
CA LEU A 153 -8.15 6.47 10.82
C LEU A 153 -8.49 7.91 11.18
N ILE A 154 -9.71 8.18 11.64
CA ILE A 154 -10.13 9.53 12.05
C ILE A 154 -9.24 10.04 13.19
N LEU A 155 -8.97 9.21 14.19
CA LEU A 155 -8.12 9.59 15.33
C LEU A 155 -6.68 9.89 14.88
N LEU A 156 -6.10 9.07 14.01
CA LEU A 156 -4.76 9.29 13.48
C LEU A 156 -4.70 10.53 12.58
N LEU A 157 -5.68 10.73 11.70
CA LEU A 157 -5.75 11.91 10.81
C LEU A 157 -5.90 13.21 11.60
N ARG A 158 -6.70 13.24 12.66
CA ARG A 158 -6.78 14.41 13.57
C ARG A 158 -5.42 14.77 14.17
N LYS A 159 -4.61 13.76 14.49
CA LYS A 159 -3.25 13.98 14.98
C LYS A 159 -2.32 14.51 13.88
N VAL A 160 -2.46 14.03 12.65
CA VAL A 160 -1.73 14.58 11.48
C VAL A 160 -2.07 16.04 11.28
N GLU A 161 -3.36 16.41 11.26
CA GLU A 161 -3.83 17.79 11.09
C GLU A 161 -3.33 18.72 12.19
N SER A 162 -3.23 18.23 13.43
CA SER A 162 -2.70 19.03 14.55
C SER A 162 -1.20 19.32 14.47
N ARG A 163 -0.46 18.63 13.59
CA ARG A 163 1.01 18.73 13.42
C ARG A 163 1.46 19.57 12.25
N ASP A 164 0.66 20.45 11.68
CA ASP A 164 0.97 21.23 10.47
C ASP A 164 1.04 20.37 9.18
N LEU A 165 -0.11 20.12 8.57
CA LEU A 165 -0.22 19.64 7.19
C LEU A 165 0.29 20.64 6.13
N GLN A 166 1.05 21.65 6.53
CA GLN A 166 1.62 22.65 5.61
C GLN A 166 2.82 22.15 4.80
N LYS A 167 3.29 20.93 5.01
CA LYS A 167 4.30 20.36 4.11
C LYS A 167 3.60 19.76 2.90
N ALA A 168 3.66 20.49 1.79
CA ALA A 168 3.31 19.92 0.50
C ALA A 168 4.01 18.56 0.31
N PRO A 169 3.31 17.56 -0.25
CA PRO A 169 3.92 16.26 -0.56
C PRO A 169 5.21 16.49 -1.32
N ASN A 170 6.27 15.71 -1.03
CA ASN A 170 7.49 15.85 -1.81
C ASN A 170 7.24 15.45 -3.28
N SER A 171 8.10 15.91 -4.17
CA SER A 171 7.95 15.71 -5.62
C SER A 171 7.72 14.26 -6.02
N ILE A 172 8.34 13.29 -5.35
CA ILE A 172 8.18 11.86 -5.64
C ILE A 172 6.83 11.35 -5.14
N GLN A 173 6.38 11.78 -3.97
CA GLN A 173 5.06 11.42 -3.46
C GLN A 173 3.94 11.93 -4.37
N GLN A 174 4.06 13.15 -4.89
CA GLN A 174 3.10 13.69 -5.87
C GLN A 174 3.04 12.83 -7.14
N ALA A 175 4.21 12.41 -7.65
CA ALA A 175 4.30 11.55 -8.81
C ALA A 175 3.71 10.15 -8.55
N LEU A 176 4.02 9.54 -7.41
CA LEU A 176 3.45 8.23 -7.02
C LEU A 176 1.93 8.29 -6.89
N MET A 177 1.39 9.32 -6.22
CA MET A 177 -0.07 9.54 -6.15
C MET A 177 -0.69 9.69 -7.54
N PHE A 178 -0.04 10.45 -8.41
CA PHE A 178 -0.51 10.64 -9.78
C PHE A 178 -0.51 9.33 -10.56
N ILE A 179 0.57 8.54 -10.46
CA ILE A 179 0.65 7.21 -11.08
C ILE A 179 -0.48 6.30 -10.57
N HIS A 180 -0.70 6.21 -9.26
CA HIS A 180 -1.73 5.36 -8.68
C HIS A 180 -3.17 5.75 -9.08
N ARG A 181 -3.43 7.05 -9.28
CA ARG A 181 -4.74 7.52 -9.76
C ARG A 181 -4.98 7.25 -11.24
N HIS A 182 -3.91 7.29 -12.05
CA HIS A 182 -3.99 7.33 -13.51
C HIS A 182 -3.30 6.15 -14.21
N PHE A 183 -2.83 5.12 -13.48
CA PHE A 183 -2.04 4.02 -14.06
C PHE A 183 -2.73 3.31 -15.22
N ARG A 184 -4.06 3.30 -15.26
CA ARG A 184 -4.85 2.71 -16.36
C ARG A 184 -4.90 3.60 -17.62
N GLU A 185 -4.54 4.85 -17.49
CA GLU A 185 -4.51 5.81 -18.59
C GLU A 185 -3.15 5.77 -19.30
N PRO A 186 -3.06 6.32 -20.53
CA PRO A 186 -1.77 6.50 -21.20
C PRO A 186 -0.90 7.49 -20.41
N LEU A 187 0.04 7.01 -19.62
CA LEU A 187 0.99 7.83 -18.88
C LEU A 187 2.33 7.87 -19.60
N THR A 188 2.85 9.09 -19.81
CA THR A 188 4.21 9.33 -20.30
C THR A 188 5.11 9.78 -19.15
N LEU A 189 6.41 9.54 -19.27
CA LEU A 189 7.39 10.02 -18.32
C LEU A 189 7.31 11.53 -18.12
N ASP A 190 7.14 12.28 -19.21
CA ASP A 190 7.04 13.74 -19.16
C ASP A 190 5.83 14.22 -18.36
N CYS A 191 4.69 13.55 -18.52
CA CYS A 191 3.49 13.86 -17.75
C CYS A 191 3.69 13.60 -16.25
N ILE A 192 4.31 12.49 -15.88
CA ILE A 192 4.58 12.14 -14.48
C ILE A 192 5.61 13.10 -13.87
N ALA A 193 6.68 13.41 -14.59
CA ALA A 193 7.72 14.34 -14.15
C ALA A 193 7.17 15.76 -13.96
N ALA A 194 6.29 16.22 -14.84
CA ALA A 194 5.64 17.53 -14.75
C ALA A 194 4.87 17.70 -13.43
N VAL A 195 4.15 16.65 -12.97
CA VAL A 195 3.42 16.68 -11.70
C VAL A 195 4.37 16.84 -10.50
N SER A 196 5.57 16.28 -10.60
CA SER A 196 6.59 16.39 -9.56
C SER A 196 7.34 17.73 -9.55
N GLY A 197 7.16 18.56 -10.58
CA GLY A 197 7.90 19.81 -10.77
C GLY A 197 9.38 19.61 -11.13
N LEU A 198 9.78 18.39 -11.55
CA LEU A 198 11.16 18.04 -11.89
C LEU A 198 11.32 17.84 -13.41
N SER A 199 12.56 18.03 -13.90
CA SER A 199 12.87 17.60 -15.27
C SER A 199 12.81 16.06 -15.38
N PRO A 200 12.41 15.49 -16.53
CA PRO A 200 12.27 14.04 -16.69
C PRO A 200 13.53 13.24 -16.29
N HIS A 201 14.70 13.76 -16.66
CA HIS A 201 15.97 13.10 -16.34
C HIS A 201 16.23 13.08 -14.82
N TYR A 202 16.09 14.20 -14.14
CA TYR A 202 16.30 14.31 -12.69
C TYR A 202 15.22 13.54 -11.93
N PHE A 203 13.99 13.57 -12.42
CA PHE A 203 12.88 12.79 -11.87
C PHE A 203 13.19 11.28 -11.88
N CYS A 204 13.67 10.73 -13.01
CA CYS A 204 14.04 9.30 -13.09
C CYS A 204 15.07 8.91 -12.03
N GLN A 205 16.07 9.74 -11.80
CA GLN A 205 17.11 9.48 -10.79
C GLN A 205 16.51 9.49 -9.38
N VAL A 206 15.81 10.57 -9.01
CA VAL A 206 15.23 10.71 -7.66
C VAL A 206 14.16 9.65 -7.41
N PHE A 207 13.37 9.30 -8.43
CA PHE A 207 12.38 8.23 -8.34
C PHE A 207 13.04 6.87 -8.09
N HIS A 208 14.11 6.56 -8.85
CA HIS A 208 14.86 5.32 -8.65
C HIS A 208 15.53 5.26 -7.27
N ASP A 209 16.11 6.37 -6.81
CA ASP A 209 16.74 6.45 -5.48
C ASP A 209 15.70 6.24 -4.35
N ALA A 210 14.47 6.73 -4.55
CA ALA A 210 13.39 6.60 -3.57
C ALA A 210 12.69 5.22 -3.60
N THR A 211 12.53 4.61 -4.78
CA THR A 211 11.71 3.40 -4.97
C THR A 211 12.53 2.13 -5.27
N GLY A 212 13.81 2.26 -5.58
CA GLY A 212 14.67 1.16 -6.00
C GLY A 212 14.41 0.64 -7.43
N VAL A 213 13.40 1.15 -8.13
CA VAL A 213 13.00 0.70 -9.48
C VAL A 213 12.80 1.87 -10.43
N THR A 214 12.80 1.59 -11.73
CA THR A 214 12.48 2.63 -12.73
C THR A 214 10.98 2.94 -12.75
N VAL A 215 10.61 4.17 -13.14
CA VAL A 215 9.21 4.61 -13.31
C VAL A 215 8.40 3.64 -14.18
N THR A 216 8.98 3.21 -15.32
CA THR A 216 8.33 2.27 -16.24
C THR A 216 8.07 0.90 -15.58
N ARG A 217 9.05 0.39 -14.81
CA ARG A 217 8.90 -0.88 -14.09
C ARG A 217 7.83 -0.76 -13.02
N TYR A 218 7.84 0.31 -12.25
CA TYR A 218 6.84 0.58 -11.22
C TYR A 218 5.42 0.61 -11.80
N LEU A 219 5.21 1.40 -12.86
CA LEU A 219 3.92 1.50 -13.56
C LEU A 219 3.46 0.14 -14.14
N ASN A 220 4.39 -0.61 -14.75
CA ASN A 220 4.07 -1.92 -15.31
C ASN A 220 3.71 -2.95 -14.24
N ASN A 221 4.38 -2.92 -13.08
CA ASN A 221 4.05 -3.78 -11.95
C ASN A 221 2.65 -3.47 -11.44
N LEU A 222 2.32 -2.19 -11.22
CA LEU A 222 1.00 -1.76 -10.78
C LEU A 222 -0.11 -2.21 -11.74
N ARG A 223 0.11 -2.06 -13.06
CA ARG A 223 -0.80 -2.54 -14.10
C ARG A 223 -0.95 -4.06 -14.12
N ALA A 224 0.15 -4.78 -13.94
CA ALA A 224 0.15 -6.24 -13.92
C ALA A 224 -0.61 -6.80 -12.70
N GLN A 225 -0.46 -6.17 -11.54
CA GLN A 225 -1.21 -6.48 -10.33
C GLN A 225 -2.72 -6.28 -10.55
N TYR A 226 -3.11 -5.12 -11.06
CA TYR A 226 -4.51 -4.84 -11.38
C TYR A 226 -5.09 -5.84 -12.40
N ALA A 227 -4.29 -6.21 -13.42
CA ALA A 227 -4.69 -7.22 -14.40
C ALA A 227 -4.90 -8.59 -13.76
N ARG A 228 -4.06 -8.99 -12.82
CA ARG A 228 -4.23 -10.24 -12.07
C ARG A 228 -5.56 -10.25 -11.32
N ASN A 229 -5.90 -9.16 -10.65
CA ASN A 229 -7.20 -8.97 -10.00
C ASN A 229 -8.37 -9.27 -10.95
N LEU A 230 -8.40 -8.59 -12.08
CA LEU A 230 -9.46 -8.78 -13.08
C LEU A 230 -9.52 -10.22 -13.62
N LEU A 231 -8.36 -10.89 -13.77
CA LEU A 231 -8.30 -12.27 -14.26
C LEU A 231 -8.91 -13.29 -13.29
N VAL A 232 -8.78 -13.03 -11.99
CA VAL A 232 -9.28 -13.93 -10.92
C VAL A 232 -10.75 -13.63 -10.61
N THR A 233 -11.11 -12.36 -10.48
CA THR A 233 -12.45 -11.94 -10.01
C THR A 233 -13.49 -11.86 -11.13
N GLU A 234 -13.08 -11.66 -12.38
CA GLU A 234 -13.97 -11.39 -13.49
C GLU A 234 -13.80 -12.39 -14.65
N ASN A 235 -14.90 -12.63 -15.37
CA ASN A 235 -14.90 -13.53 -16.54
C ASN A 235 -14.73 -12.74 -17.86
N ARG A 236 -13.72 -11.86 -17.94
CA ARG A 236 -13.39 -11.05 -19.13
C ARG A 236 -12.36 -11.76 -20.01
N SER A 237 -12.24 -11.36 -21.28
CA SER A 237 -11.16 -11.88 -22.13
C SER A 237 -9.80 -11.40 -21.63
N ILE A 238 -8.71 -12.14 -21.88
CA ILE A 238 -7.35 -11.70 -21.50
C ILE A 238 -6.97 -10.43 -22.24
N THR A 239 -7.49 -10.26 -23.44
CA THR A 239 -7.29 -9.05 -24.27
C THR A 239 -7.96 -7.83 -23.63
N ASP A 240 -9.20 -7.96 -23.16
CA ASP A 240 -9.89 -6.86 -22.49
C ASP A 240 -9.18 -6.47 -21.20
N VAL A 241 -8.77 -7.46 -20.40
CA VAL A 241 -7.97 -7.23 -19.18
C VAL A 241 -6.67 -6.49 -19.48
N CYS A 242 -5.95 -6.85 -20.56
CA CYS A 242 -4.74 -6.15 -20.99
C CYS A 242 -4.98 -4.65 -21.17
N PHE A 243 -5.97 -4.28 -21.97
CA PHE A 243 -6.22 -2.86 -22.26
C PHE A 243 -6.84 -2.11 -21.11
N GLU A 244 -7.74 -2.73 -20.34
CA GLU A 244 -8.35 -2.13 -19.15
C GLU A 244 -7.33 -1.86 -18.04
N SER A 245 -6.26 -2.67 -17.98
CA SER A 245 -5.15 -2.46 -17.05
C SER A 245 -4.18 -1.36 -17.51
N GLY A 246 -4.45 -0.69 -18.63
CA GLY A 246 -3.68 0.44 -19.13
C GLY A 246 -2.47 0.07 -19.98
N PHE A 247 -2.33 -1.19 -20.41
CA PHE A 247 -1.26 -1.55 -21.35
C PHE A 247 -1.63 -1.15 -22.79
N GLY A 248 -0.68 -0.53 -23.49
CA GLY A 248 -0.87 -0.12 -24.88
C GLY A 248 -0.74 -1.28 -25.89
N SER A 249 -0.24 -2.46 -25.48
CA SER A 249 -0.13 -3.63 -26.34
C SER A 249 -0.10 -4.93 -25.54
N PHE A 250 -0.60 -6.01 -26.18
CA PHE A 250 -0.57 -7.34 -25.59
C PHE A 250 0.87 -7.87 -25.35
N ALA A 251 1.81 -7.45 -26.18
CA ALA A 251 3.22 -7.85 -26.04
C ALA A 251 3.85 -7.25 -24.76
N SER A 252 3.62 -5.95 -24.51
CA SER A 252 4.10 -5.31 -23.27
C SER A 252 3.40 -5.85 -22.04
N PHE A 253 2.10 -6.08 -22.11
CA PHE A 253 1.32 -6.74 -21.06
C PHE A 253 1.88 -8.12 -20.71
N SER A 254 2.00 -9.01 -21.71
CA SER A 254 2.42 -10.39 -21.48
C SER A 254 3.83 -10.48 -20.86
N ARG A 255 4.73 -9.58 -21.28
CA ARG A 255 6.08 -9.49 -20.70
C ARG A 255 6.04 -8.99 -19.26
N ALA A 256 5.44 -7.84 -18.99
CA ALA A 256 5.35 -7.26 -17.65
C ALA A 256 4.62 -8.18 -16.68
N PHE A 257 3.53 -8.81 -17.11
CA PHE A 257 2.76 -9.73 -16.30
C PHE A 257 3.58 -10.97 -15.90
N ARG A 258 4.38 -11.52 -16.84
CA ARG A 258 5.26 -12.66 -16.55
C ARG A 258 6.44 -12.27 -15.65
N GLU A 259 6.99 -11.09 -15.82
CA GLU A 259 8.05 -10.56 -14.95
C GLU A 259 7.53 -10.36 -13.52
N CYS A 260 6.30 -9.87 -13.36
CA CYS A 260 5.69 -9.57 -12.06
C CYS A 260 5.23 -10.86 -11.32
N HIS A 261 4.57 -11.79 -12.03
CA HIS A 261 3.89 -12.92 -11.42
C HIS A 261 4.55 -14.28 -11.67
N HIS A 262 5.66 -14.34 -12.41
CA HIS A 262 6.35 -15.59 -12.83
C HIS A 262 5.42 -16.61 -13.50
N ALA A 263 4.25 -16.17 -13.99
CA ALA A 263 3.22 -16.97 -14.63
C ALA A 263 2.56 -16.21 -15.79
N THR A 264 1.92 -16.90 -16.70
CA THR A 264 1.15 -16.28 -17.76
C THR A 264 -0.25 -15.89 -17.27
N PRO A 265 -0.92 -14.88 -17.89
CA PRO A 265 -2.30 -14.52 -17.58
C PRO A 265 -3.28 -15.70 -17.62
N LEU A 266 -3.07 -16.63 -18.58
CA LEU A 266 -3.90 -17.83 -18.71
C LEU A 266 -3.70 -18.82 -17.55
N GLN A 267 -2.47 -18.97 -17.06
CA GLN A 267 -2.18 -19.82 -15.90
C GLN A 267 -2.84 -19.27 -14.64
N ILE A 268 -2.69 -17.95 -14.36
CA ILE A 268 -3.34 -17.31 -13.20
C ILE A 268 -4.86 -17.48 -13.26
N ARG A 269 -5.49 -17.27 -14.41
CA ARG A 269 -6.94 -17.47 -14.56
C ARG A 269 -7.38 -18.92 -14.25
N LYS A 270 -6.58 -19.92 -14.63
CA LYS A 270 -6.92 -21.31 -14.37
C LYS A 270 -6.80 -21.66 -12.89
N THR A 271 -5.76 -21.17 -12.22
CA THR A 271 -5.55 -21.42 -10.78
C THR A 271 -6.55 -20.65 -9.91
N GLY A 272 -6.88 -19.40 -10.23
CA GLY A 272 -7.86 -18.61 -9.48
C GLY A 272 -9.31 -19.14 -9.55
N LYS A 273 -9.65 -19.91 -10.59
CA LYS A 273 -10.96 -20.60 -10.70
C LYS A 273 -11.04 -21.94 -9.97
N GLN A 274 -9.94 -22.42 -9.39
CA GLN A 274 -9.87 -23.72 -8.70
C GLN A 274 -9.86 -23.60 -7.17
N GLN A 275 -9.89 -22.41 -6.62
CA GLN A 275 -10.10 -22.19 -5.19
C GLN A 275 -11.60 -21.99 -4.95
N PRO A 276 -12.27 -22.94 -4.23
CA PRO A 276 -13.70 -22.89 -3.93
C PRO A 276 -14.04 -21.77 -2.95
#